data_ff497a59f07ad295b37ae7c053f4581d
#
_entry.id   ff497a59f07ad295b37ae7c053f4581d
#
_cell.length_a   1.000
_cell.length_b   1.000
_cell.length_c   1.000
_cell.angle_alpha   90.00
_cell.angle_beta   90.00
_cell.angle_gamma   90.00
#
_symmetry.space_group_name_H-M   'P 1'
#
loop_
_entity.id
_entity.type
_entity.pdbx_description
1 polymer ?
#
loop_
_entity_poly.entity_id
_entity_poly.type
_entity_poly.pdbx_seq_one_letter_code
_entity_poly.pdbx_strand_id
1 'polypeptide(L)'
;RSTPKPSSAASDVYKRQVLTKLQSDIDFSSDTFPYMGVRSGVISNIPARVIRVGFVGEIGYEIHVPQLLGEALWDLVLEAGHEFGIQPFGIESQRILRLEKGHIIIGQDTDAMSNPNEIQMEWAVSRDKPFFVGGRTISELERKPPLRKLVGFLIDDLNSPMPQESHLVLDGTKMTGRVTSCNYSPTLKKIIGLAYVPLEKADSGSTIVIKSSDDRSVEATVTELPFYDPKSLRQEL
;
A
#
# COMPACT_ATOMS: atom_id res chain seq x y z
N ARG A 1 7.10 30.55 16.86
CA ARG A 1 7.59 29.24 17.36
C ARG A 1 6.78 28.19 16.63
N SER A 2 7.38 27.50 15.65
CA SER A 2 6.77 26.36 15.00
C SER A 2 6.69 25.21 16.01
N THR A 3 5.49 24.71 16.28
CA THR A 3 5.30 23.46 17.02
C THR A 3 6.07 22.34 16.28
N PRO A 4 6.88 21.54 16.95
CA PRO A 4 7.53 20.40 16.33
C PRO A 4 6.45 19.50 15.72
N LYS A 5 6.57 19.15 14.45
CA LYS A 5 5.76 18.08 13.88
C LYS A 5 6.03 16.82 14.70
N PRO A 6 5.00 16.13 15.23
CA PRO A 6 5.22 14.89 15.95
C PRO A 6 5.99 13.94 15.04
N SER A 7 6.98 13.26 15.59
CA SER A 7 7.67 12.19 14.85
C SER A 7 6.63 11.11 14.50
N SER A 8 6.81 10.41 13.40
CA SER A 8 5.92 9.35 12.99
C SER A 8 5.70 8.27 14.05
N ALA A 9 6.73 7.97 14.85
CA ALA A 9 6.63 7.09 16.01
C ALA A 9 5.59 7.57 17.05
N ALA A 10 5.44 8.90 17.23
CA ALA A 10 4.41 9.44 18.11
C ALA A 10 2.98 9.22 17.55
N SER A 11 2.79 9.29 16.22
CA SER A 11 1.46 9.10 15.63
C SER A 11 0.92 7.68 15.82
N ASP A 12 1.77 6.68 15.88
CA ASP A 12 1.37 5.28 16.01
C ASP A 12 0.94 4.93 17.43
N VAL A 13 1.60 5.50 18.42
CA VAL A 13 1.17 5.43 19.81
C VAL A 13 -0.22 6.06 19.95
N TYR A 14 -0.49 7.19 19.30
CA TYR A 14 -1.79 7.87 19.39
C TYR A 14 -2.94 7.07 18.81
N LYS A 15 -2.76 6.34 17.71
CA LYS A 15 -3.83 5.50 17.13
C LYS A 15 -4.32 4.44 18.11
N ARG A 16 -3.39 3.79 18.81
CA ARG A 16 -3.71 2.81 19.83
C ARG A 16 -4.35 3.47 21.05
N GLN A 17 -3.86 4.65 21.44
CA GLN A 17 -4.41 5.43 22.54
C GLN A 17 -5.85 5.89 22.27
N VAL A 18 -6.20 6.28 21.04
CA VAL A 18 -7.58 6.61 20.66
C VAL A 18 -8.49 5.41 20.91
N LEU A 19 -8.08 4.21 20.47
CA LEU A 19 -8.91 3.01 20.66
C LEU A 19 -9.00 2.59 22.14
N THR A 20 -7.94 2.76 22.93
CA THR A 20 -7.99 2.47 24.37
C THR A 20 -8.82 3.45 25.19
N LYS A 21 -9.08 4.66 24.67
CA LYS A 21 -10.01 5.60 25.29
C LYS A 21 -11.48 5.22 25.09
N LEU A 22 -11.77 4.52 24.01
CA LEU A 22 -13.09 3.98 23.79
C LEU A 22 -13.30 2.83 24.78
N GLN A 23 -14.42 2.83 25.51
CA GLN A 23 -14.77 1.74 26.41
C GLN A 23 -14.88 0.45 25.58
N SER A 24 -13.98 -0.50 25.80
CA SER A 24 -13.91 -1.74 25.02
C SER A 24 -13.48 -2.90 25.90
N ASP A 25 -13.98 -4.10 25.58
CA ASP A 25 -13.50 -5.37 26.09
C ASP A 25 -12.36 -5.96 25.24
N ILE A 26 -11.99 -5.28 24.15
CA ILE A 26 -10.86 -5.65 23.29
C ILE A 26 -9.57 -5.02 23.84
N ASP A 27 -8.58 -5.86 24.12
CA ASP A 27 -7.22 -5.38 24.46
C ASP A 27 -6.46 -5.03 23.18
N PHE A 28 -6.12 -3.74 23.03
CA PHE A 28 -5.39 -3.20 21.89
C PHE A 28 -3.86 -3.18 22.10
N SER A 29 -3.34 -3.79 23.16
CA SER A 29 -1.89 -3.87 23.38
C SER A 29 -1.19 -4.66 22.26
N SER A 30 0.09 -4.33 21.98
CA SER A 30 0.85 -5.00 20.92
C SER A 30 1.00 -6.49 21.14
N ASP A 31 1.10 -6.91 22.40
CA ASP A 31 1.35 -8.30 22.78
C ASP A 31 0.13 -9.19 22.57
N THR A 32 -1.06 -8.64 22.81
CA THR A 32 -2.33 -9.37 22.70
C THR A 32 -2.99 -9.23 21.34
N PHE A 33 -2.68 -8.17 20.59
CA PHE A 33 -3.27 -7.89 19.27
C PHE A 33 -2.17 -7.70 18.21
N PRO A 34 -1.54 -8.79 17.75
CA PRO A 34 -0.48 -8.74 16.75
C PRO A 34 -1.01 -8.28 15.38
N TYR A 35 -0.09 -7.87 14.49
CA TYR A 35 -0.40 -7.58 13.09
C TYR A 35 -1.12 -8.77 12.43
N MET A 36 -2.10 -8.50 11.58
CA MET A 36 -3.05 -9.48 10.99
C MET A 36 -3.96 -10.19 12.00
N GLY A 37 -3.91 -9.80 13.27
CA GLY A 37 -4.84 -10.32 14.28
C GLY A 37 -6.27 -9.82 14.05
N VAL A 38 -7.25 -10.63 14.47
CA VAL A 38 -8.68 -10.30 14.46
C VAL A 38 -9.23 -10.47 15.88
N ARG A 39 -10.00 -9.49 16.34
CA ARG A 39 -10.71 -9.53 17.63
C ARG A 39 -12.17 -9.15 17.42
N SER A 40 -13.04 -9.83 18.12
CA SER A 40 -14.45 -9.47 18.20
C SER A 40 -14.77 -9.10 19.64
N GLY A 41 -15.57 -8.07 19.82
CA GLY A 41 -15.93 -7.55 21.14
C GLY A 41 -16.88 -6.36 21.00
N VAL A 42 -16.84 -5.47 21.97
CA VAL A 42 -17.69 -4.30 22.05
C VAL A 42 -16.82 -3.05 22.17
N ILE A 43 -17.16 -1.99 21.41
CA ILE A 43 -16.57 -0.66 21.52
C ILE A 43 -17.70 0.32 21.87
N SER A 44 -17.67 0.92 23.05
CA SER A 44 -18.70 1.87 23.51
C SER A 44 -20.14 1.35 23.32
N ASN A 45 -20.39 0.09 23.72
CA ASN A 45 -21.65 -0.66 23.54
C ASN A 45 -21.99 -0.99 22.08
N ILE A 46 -21.12 -0.79 21.12
CA ILE A 46 -21.28 -1.15 19.72
C ILE A 46 -20.57 -2.50 19.47
N PRO A 47 -21.28 -3.56 19.03
CA PRO A 47 -20.65 -4.80 18.63
C PRO A 47 -19.67 -4.54 17.49
N ALA A 48 -18.43 -4.98 17.65
CA ALA A 48 -17.36 -4.69 16.68
C ALA A 48 -16.50 -5.92 16.40
N ARG A 49 -16.01 -6.00 15.18
CA ARG A 49 -14.88 -6.85 14.80
C ARG A 49 -13.75 -5.96 14.34
N VAL A 50 -12.62 -6.06 15.00
CA VAL A 50 -11.44 -5.23 14.70
C VAL A 50 -10.36 -6.12 14.09
N ILE A 51 -9.75 -5.64 13.02
CA ILE A 51 -8.61 -6.26 12.36
C ILE A 51 -7.43 -5.30 12.47
N ARG A 52 -6.30 -5.77 12.99
CA ARG A 52 -5.05 -4.98 12.98
C ARG A 52 -4.35 -5.18 11.64
N VAL A 53 -4.64 -4.30 10.70
CA VAL A 53 -4.09 -4.32 9.35
C VAL A 53 -3.82 -2.90 8.87
N GLY A 54 -2.78 -2.71 8.06
CA GLY A 54 -2.43 -1.41 7.49
C GLY A 54 -2.24 -1.50 5.98
N PHE A 55 -2.90 -0.63 5.24
CA PHE A 55 -2.73 -0.51 3.78
C PHE A 55 -1.80 0.65 3.40
N VAL A 56 -1.63 1.61 4.29
CA VAL A 56 -0.88 2.85 4.07
C VAL A 56 0.54 2.85 4.64
N GLY A 57 1.00 1.68 5.12
CA GLY A 57 2.35 1.54 5.68
C GLY A 57 2.52 2.02 7.11
N GLU A 58 1.44 2.27 7.82
CA GLU A 58 1.38 2.71 9.22
C GLU A 58 0.58 1.69 10.04
N ILE A 59 0.66 1.75 11.38
CA ILE A 59 -0.28 0.99 12.22
C ILE A 59 -1.71 1.38 11.82
N GLY A 60 -2.51 0.39 11.54
CA GLY A 60 -3.89 0.55 11.12
C GLY A 60 -4.81 -0.43 11.82
N TYR A 61 -6.06 -0.03 11.95
CA TYR A 61 -7.15 -0.88 12.41
C TYR A 61 -8.36 -0.68 11.50
N GLU A 62 -8.92 -1.79 11.04
CA GLU A 62 -10.23 -1.81 10.40
C GLU A 62 -11.27 -2.20 11.45
N ILE A 63 -12.27 -1.34 11.65
CA ILE A 63 -13.32 -1.58 12.64
C ILE A 63 -14.63 -1.83 11.92
N HIS A 64 -15.09 -3.06 11.94
CA HIS A 64 -16.32 -3.50 11.30
C HIS A 64 -17.44 -3.53 12.34
N VAL A 65 -18.52 -2.78 12.08
CA VAL A 65 -19.69 -2.66 12.91
C VAL A 65 -20.97 -2.83 12.08
N PRO A 66 -22.14 -3.12 12.70
CA PRO A 66 -23.41 -3.06 11.97
C PRO A 66 -23.60 -1.69 11.28
N GLN A 67 -24.09 -1.71 10.05
CA GLN A 67 -24.21 -0.52 9.19
C GLN A 67 -24.88 0.67 9.87
N LEU A 68 -25.93 0.44 10.65
CA LEU A 68 -26.68 1.49 11.36
C LEU A 68 -25.87 2.17 12.49
N LEU A 69 -24.76 1.58 12.93
CA LEU A 69 -23.92 2.06 14.02
C LEU A 69 -22.60 2.70 13.53
N GLY A 70 -22.39 2.75 12.21
CA GLY A 70 -21.17 3.28 11.61
C GLY A 70 -20.94 4.77 11.93
N GLU A 71 -21.98 5.60 11.82
CA GLU A 71 -21.91 7.03 12.13
C GLU A 71 -21.60 7.26 13.62
N ALA A 72 -22.31 6.56 14.51
CA ALA A 72 -22.06 6.66 15.95
C ALA A 72 -20.62 6.28 16.33
N LEU A 73 -20.07 5.21 15.73
CA LEU A 73 -18.67 4.84 15.93
C LEU A 73 -17.70 5.91 15.39
N TRP A 74 -18.00 6.47 14.23
CA TRP A 74 -17.20 7.55 13.63
C TRP A 74 -17.08 8.75 14.57
N ASP A 75 -18.19 9.22 15.12
CA ASP A 75 -18.22 10.35 16.03
C ASP A 75 -17.45 10.06 17.33
N LEU A 76 -17.63 8.85 17.89
CA LEU A 76 -16.89 8.41 19.09
C LEU A 76 -15.38 8.39 18.85
N VAL A 77 -14.92 7.90 17.68
CA VAL A 77 -13.49 7.87 17.33
C VAL A 77 -12.93 9.28 17.14
N LEU A 78 -13.68 10.18 16.49
CA LEU A 78 -13.25 11.58 16.31
C LEU A 78 -13.19 12.31 17.66
N GLU A 79 -14.15 12.11 18.53
CA GLU A 79 -14.16 12.70 19.88
C GLU A 79 -12.96 12.19 20.71
N ALA A 80 -12.78 10.87 20.78
CA ALA A 80 -11.65 10.27 21.51
C ALA A 80 -10.28 10.69 20.95
N GLY A 81 -10.21 10.91 19.63
CA GLY A 81 -9.00 11.31 18.94
C GLY A 81 -8.70 12.81 18.92
N HIS A 82 -9.64 13.64 19.36
CA HIS A 82 -9.53 15.11 19.28
C HIS A 82 -8.25 15.65 19.95
N GLU A 83 -7.92 15.20 21.15
CA GLU A 83 -6.70 15.62 21.86
C GLU A 83 -5.40 15.17 21.17
N PHE A 84 -5.45 14.13 20.34
CA PHE A 84 -4.32 13.62 19.56
C PHE A 84 -4.26 14.25 18.17
N GLY A 85 -5.17 15.18 17.84
CA GLY A 85 -5.22 15.84 16.56
C GLY A 85 -5.66 14.91 15.41
N ILE A 86 -6.57 13.95 15.69
CA ILE A 86 -7.14 13.08 14.66
C ILE A 86 -7.82 13.93 13.58
N GLN A 87 -7.61 13.54 12.33
CA GLN A 87 -8.24 14.19 11.18
C GLN A 87 -8.71 13.15 10.18
N PRO A 88 -9.91 13.29 9.62
CA PRO A 88 -10.32 12.50 8.47
C PRO A 88 -9.42 12.78 7.27
N PHE A 89 -9.12 11.76 6.48
CA PHE A 89 -8.46 11.91 5.21
C PHE A 89 -9.18 11.12 4.11
N GLY A 90 -9.10 11.60 2.88
CA GLY A 90 -9.81 11.01 1.75
C GLY A 90 -9.04 9.90 1.06
N ILE A 91 -9.72 9.25 0.10
CA ILE A 91 -9.21 8.11 -0.66
C ILE A 91 -7.93 8.44 -1.45
N GLU A 92 -7.77 9.67 -1.94
CA GLU A 92 -6.57 10.08 -2.67
C GLU A 92 -5.32 10.10 -1.77
N SER A 93 -5.46 10.53 -0.51
CA SER A 93 -4.36 10.43 0.45
C SER A 93 -3.98 8.97 0.72
N GLN A 94 -4.97 8.08 0.84
CA GLN A 94 -4.74 6.64 0.98
C GLN A 94 -4.01 6.06 -0.24
N ARG A 95 -4.40 6.48 -1.47
CA ARG A 95 -3.75 6.04 -2.72
C ARG A 95 -2.28 6.45 -2.79
N ILE A 96 -1.94 7.65 -2.33
CA ILE A 96 -0.54 8.12 -2.28
C ILE A 96 0.25 7.32 -1.24
N LEU A 97 -0.27 7.21 -0.02
CA LEU A 97 0.41 6.53 1.08
C LEU A 97 0.63 5.03 0.81
N ARG A 98 -0.37 4.33 0.24
CA ARG A 98 -0.21 2.92 -0.15
C ARG A 98 0.86 2.77 -1.24
N LEU A 99 0.94 3.74 -2.17
CA LEU A 99 1.94 3.73 -3.24
C LEU A 99 3.34 3.95 -2.67
N GLU A 100 3.53 4.87 -1.73
CA GLU A 100 4.78 5.06 -1.00
C GLU A 100 5.25 3.75 -0.32
N LYS A 101 4.31 2.95 0.18
CA LYS A 101 4.57 1.62 0.76
C LYS A 101 4.71 0.51 -0.29
N GLY A 102 4.46 0.80 -1.56
CA GLY A 102 4.52 -0.21 -2.62
C GLY A 102 3.37 -1.23 -2.59
N HIS A 103 2.31 -0.96 -1.84
CA HIS A 103 1.13 -1.83 -1.80
C HIS A 103 0.34 -1.71 -3.09
N ILE A 104 -0.02 -2.86 -3.66
CA ILE A 104 -0.81 -2.93 -4.90
C ILE A 104 -2.30 -2.77 -4.62
N ILE A 105 -3.03 -2.27 -5.63
CA ILE A 105 -4.50 -2.32 -5.66
C ILE A 105 -4.90 -3.42 -6.65
N ILE A 106 -5.63 -4.43 -6.16
CA ILE A 106 -6.17 -5.49 -6.98
C ILE A 106 -7.20 -4.89 -7.95
N GLY A 107 -7.06 -5.22 -9.24
CA GLY A 107 -7.88 -4.69 -10.32
C GLY A 107 -7.33 -3.41 -10.98
N GLN A 108 -6.37 -2.72 -10.35
CA GLN A 108 -5.62 -1.60 -10.92
C GLN A 108 -4.18 -2.01 -11.28
N ASP A 109 -3.41 -2.43 -10.28
CA ASP A 109 -2.02 -2.90 -10.47
C ASP A 109 -1.95 -4.36 -10.92
N THR A 110 -3.05 -5.09 -10.83
CA THR A 110 -3.17 -6.49 -11.27
C THR A 110 -4.43 -6.67 -12.11
N ASP A 111 -4.43 -7.72 -12.90
CA ASP A 111 -5.57 -8.18 -13.67
C ASP A 111 -5.76 -9.70 -13.50
N ALA A 112 -6.74 -10.29 -14.18
CA ALA A 112 -7.03 -11.72 -14.11
C ALA A 112 -5.89 -12.61 -14.68
N MET A 113 -4.94 -12.03 -15.40
CA MET A 113 -3.78 -12.73 -16.00
C MET A 113 -2.52 -12.59 -15.16
N SER A 114 -2.52 -11.73 -14.15
CA SER A 114 -1.36 -11.51 -13.28
C SER A 114 -1.16 -12.69 -12.33
N ASN A 115 0.08 -13.09 -12.14
CA ASN A 115 0.44 -14.13 -11.19
C ASN A 115 1.38 -13.59 -10.09
N PRO A 116 1.51 -14.27 -8.94
CA PRO A 116 2.31 -13.80 -7.81
C PRO A 116 3.76 -13.47 -8.16
N ASN A 117 4.38 -14.20 -9.09
CA ASN A 117 5.78 -13.97 -9.45
C ASN A 117 5.97 -12.69 -10.28
N GLU A 118 4.98 -12.35 -11.12
CA GLU A 118 5.02 -11.09 -11.88
C GLU A 118 4.89 -9.86 -10.99
N ILE A 119 4.16 -9.97 -9.89
CA ILE A 119 3.84 -8.85 -8.99
C ILE A 119 4.64 -8.84 -7.69
N GLN A 120 5.66 -9.71 -7.58
CA GLN A 120 6.53 -9.82 -6.41
C GLN A 120 5.77 -10.14 -5.10
N MET A 121 4.76 -11.01 -5.19
CA MET A 121 3.91 -11.43 -4.07
C MET A 121 4.03 -12.93 -3.77
N GLU A 122 5.17 -13.55 -4.10
CA GLU A 122 5.44 -14.96 -3.85
C GLU A 122 5.36 -15.31 -2.36
N TRP A 123 5.70 -14.37 -1.51
CA TRP A 123 5.62 -14.50 -0.05
C TRP A 123 4.18 -14.74 0.46
N ALA A 124 3.16 -14.31 -0.29
CA ALA A 124 1.75 -14.52 0.07
C ALA A 124 1.25 -15.94 -0.25
N VAL A 125 2.06 -16.75 -0.95
CA VAL A 125 1.70 -18.10 -1.34
C VAL A 125 2.29 -19.11 -0.36
N SER A 126 1.46 -19.70 0.51
CA SER A 126 1.91 -20.75 1.43
C SER A 126 2.26 -22.03 0.66
N ARG A 127 3.52 -22.47 0.77
CA ARG A 127 4.03 -23.72 0.14
C ARG A 127 3.76 -24.95 1.00
N ASP A 128 3.48 -24.77 2.28
CA ASP A 128 3.28 -25.87 3.23
C ASP A 128 1.88 -26.49 3.13
N LYS A 129 0.98 -25.88 2.37
CA LYS A 129 -0.36 -26.43 2.15
C LYS A 129 -0.29 -27.62 1.21
N PRO A 130 -0.89 -28.78 1.58
CA PRO A 130 -0.90 -29.95 0.71
C PRO A 130 -1.72 -29.73 -0.57
N PHE A 131 -2.72 -28.86 -0.52
CA PHE A 131 -3.56 -28.50 -1.66
C PHE A 131 -4.18 -27.12 -1.49
N PHE A 132 -4.24 -26.37 -2.61
CA PHE A 132 -5.07 -25.15 -2.75
C PHE A 132 -5.38 -24.90 -4.24
N VAL A 133 -6.48 -24.22 -4.52
CA VAL A 133 -6.88 -23.89 -5.88
C VAL A 133 -5.82 -23.00 -6.55
N GLY A 134 -5.33 -23.39 -7.71
CA GLY A 134 -4.25 -22.69 -8.43
C GLY A 134 -2.83 -23.15 -8.08
N GLY A 135 -2.63 -23.97 -7.05
CA GLY A 135 -1.30 -24.41 -6.62
C GLY A 135 -0.48 -25.08 -7.71
N ARG A 136 -1.11 -25.98 -8.49
CA ARG A 136 -0.45 -26.62 -9.64
C ARG A 136 -0.03 -25.61 -10.73
N THR A 137 -0.90 -24.67 -11.04
CA THR A 137 -0.63 -23.63 -12.04
C THR A 137 0.54 -22.75 -11.60
N ILE A 138 0.56 -22.33 -10.34
CA ILE A 138 1.67 -21.52 -9.78
C ILE A 138 2.98 -22.31 -9.87
N SER A 139 2.99 -23.59 -9.48
CA SER A 139 4.19 -24.44 -9.56
C SER A 139 4.70 -24.61 -11.00
N GLU A 140 3.83 -24.66 -11.99
CA GLU A 140 4.24 -24.72 -13.40
C GLU A 140 4.79 -23.38 -13.90
N LEU A 141 4.18 -22.25 -13.48
CA LEU A 141 4.66 -20.91 -13.84
C LEU A 141 6.04 -20.62 -13.25
N GLU A 142 6.33 -21.12 -12.05
CA GLU A 142 7.62 -20.94 -11.37
C GLU A 142 8.79 -21.67 -12.03
N ARG A 143 8.53 -22.66 -12.87
CA ARG A 143 9.57 -23.37 -13.62
C ARG A 143 10.20 -22.52 -14.73
N LYS A 144 9.57 -21.40 -15.05
CA LYS A 144 10.05 -20.47 -16.09
C LYS A 144 10.12 -19.06 -15.52
N PRO A 145 11.13 -18.27 -15.89
CA PRO A 145 11.16 -16.87 -15.51
C PRO A 145 9.91 -16.15 -16.06
N PRO A 146 9.34 -15.20 -15.31
CA PRO A 146 8.23 -14.40 -15.80
C PRO A 146 8.66 -13.56 -17.01
N LEU A 147 7.76 -13.33 -17.94
CA LEU A 147 8.02 -12.47 -19.10
C LEU A 147 8.09 -10.99 -18.76
N ARG A 148 7.45 -10.61 -17.66
CA ARG A 148 7.32 -9.23 -17.15
C ARG A 148 7.33 -9.22 -15.64
N LYS A 149 7.68 -8.08 -15.06
CA LYS A 149 7.55 -7.81 -13.62
C LYS A 149 6.85 -6.48 -13.36
N LEU A 150 6.07 -6.42 -12.30
CA LEU A 150 5.60 -5.17 -11.73
C LEU A 150 6.71 -4.61 -10.86
N VAL A 151 7.20 -3.41 -11.20
CA VAL A 151 8.31 -2.75 -10.50
C VAL A 151 7.91 -1.37 -10.03
N GLY A 152 8.61 -0.86 -9.02
CA GLY A 152 8.58 0.55 -8.66
C GLY A 152 9.43 1.38 -9.61
N PHE A 153 9.03 2.61 -9.89
CA PHE A 153 9.85 3.58 -10.61
C PHE A 153 9.79 4.96 -9.97
N LEU A 154 10.85 5.74 -10.21
CA LEU A 154 10.99 7.11 -9.75
C LEU A 154 11.24 8.04 -10.94
N ILE A 155 10.70 9.27 -10.85
CA ILE A 155 11.03 10.39 -11.75
C ILE A 155 11.47 11.55 -10.85
N ASP A 156 12.70 11.99 -11.02
CA ASP A 156 13.30 13.06 -10.22
C ASP A 156 12.92 14.46 -10.71
N ASP A 157 12.76 14.63 -12.03
CA ASP A 157 12.35 15.92 -12.61
C ASP A 157 10.85 16.13 -12.46
N LEU A 158 10.48 16.99 -11.51
CA LEU A 158 9.07 17.35 -11.25
C LEU A 158 8.43 18.19 -12.36
N ASN A 159 9.20 18.71 -13.32
CA ASN A 159 8.69 19.41 -14.50
C ASN A 159 8.32 18.43 -15.63
N SER A 160 8.73 17.19 -15.51
CA SER A 160 8.33 16.15 -16.45
C SER A 160 6.81 15.92 -16.41
N PRO A 161 6.19 15.56 -17.56
CA PRO A 161 4.79 15.15 -17.56
C PRO A 161 4.60 13.97 -16.62
N MET A 162 3.68 14.09 -15.67
CA MET A 162 3.37 12.99 -14.74
C MET A 162 2.68 11.86 -15.50
N PRO A 163 3.25 10.63 -15.51
CA PRO A 163 2.58 9.49 -16.09
C PRO A 163 1.23 9.22 -15.43
N GLN A 164 0.34 8.62 -16.19
CA GLN A 164 -0.98 8.20 -15.72
C GLN A 164 -1.13 6.68 -15.87
N GLU A 165 -2.14 6.13 -15.23
CA GLU A 165 -2.54 4.75 -15.41
C GLU A 165 -2.73 4.42 -16.90
N SER A 166 -2.26 3.27 -17.33
CA SER A 166 -2.28 2.78 -18.71
C SER A 166 -1.31 3.47 -19.68
N HIS A 167 -0.52 4.46 -19.27
CA HIS A 167 0.57 4.96 -20.11
C HIS A 167 1.57 3.85 -20.43
N LEU A 168 2.08 3.86 -21.66
CA LEU A 168 2.88 2.77 -22.21
C LEU A 168 4.36 2.90 -21.81
N VAL A 169 4.96 1.75 -21.44
CA VAL A 169 6.41 1.62 -21.35
C VAL A 169 6.94 1.17 -22.70
N LEU A 170 7.94 1.89 -23.23
CA LEU A 170 8.48 1.69 -24.56
C LEU A 170 9.95 1.22 -24.52
N ASP A 171 10.32 0.38 -25.46
CA ASP A 171 11.70 0.11 -25.87
C ASP A 171 11.82 0.48 -27.36
N GLY A 172 12.41 1.66 -27.62
CA GLY A 172 12.33 2.30 -28.92
C GLY A 172 10.90 2.61 -29.31
N THR A 173 10.38 1.97 -30.36
CA THR A 173 8.97 2.11 -30.82
C THR A 173 8.08 0.98 -30.33
N LYS A 174 8.65 -0.04 -29.68
CA LYS A 174 7.90 -1.21 -29.23
C LYS A 174 7.29 -0.97 -27.85
N MET A 175 6.01 -1.24 -27.72
CA MET A 175 5.33 -1.32 -26.43
C MET A 175 5.80 -2.57 -25.69
N THR A 176 6.36 -2.39 -24.50
CA THR A 176 6.91 -3.49 -23.67
C THR A 176 6.25 -3.61 -22.32
N GLY A 177 5.48 -2.60 -21.90
CA GLY A 177 4.80 -2.60 -20.63
C GLY A 177 3.81 -1.45 -20.47
N ARG A 178 3.33 -1.27 -19.25
CA ARG A 178 2.37 -0.18 -18.94
C ARG A 178 2.52 0.28 -17.50
N VAL A 179 2.23 1.55 -17.26
CA VAL A 179 2.07 2.13 -15.91
C VAL A 179 0.75 1.65 -15.32
N THR A 180 0.75 1.26 -14.06
CA THR A 180 -0.47 0.86 -13.33
C THR A 180 -0.85 1.83 -12.23
N SER A 181 0.14 2.52 -11.65
CA SER A 181 -0.07 3.55 -10.64
C SER A 181 1.02 4.61 -10.77
N CYS A 182 0.66 5.88 -10.59
CA CYS A 182 1.65 6.96 -10.54
C CYS A 182 1.08 8.13 -9.75
N ASN A 183 1.90 8.75 -8.90
CA ASN A 183 1.53 9.96 -8.19
C ASN A 183 2.79 10.72 -7.71
N TYR A 184 2.60 11.98 -7.34
CA TYR A 184 3.60 12.72 -6.58
C TYR A 184 3.58 12.29 -5.12
N SER A 185 4.75 11.93 -4.57
CA SER A 185 4.92 11.64 -3.15
C SER A 185 5.38 12.90 -2.41
N PRO A 186 4.55 13.44 -1.51
CA PRO A 186 4.96 14.57 -0.66
C PRO A 186 6.07 14.20 0.31
N THR A 187 6.12 12.93 0.73
CA THR A 187 7.13 12.40 1.65
C THR A 187 8.50 12.35 1.01
N LEU A 188 8.58 11.81 -0.20
CA LEU A 188 9.83 11.64 -0.94
C LEU A 188 10.18 12.86 -1.81
N LYS A 189 9.20 13.74 -2.06
CA LYS A 189 9.31 14.89 -2.99
C LYS A 189 9.70 14.47 -4.41
N LYS A 190 9.16 13.35 -4.87
CA LYS A 190 9.40 12.73 -6.17
C LYS A 190 8.10 12.23 -6.77
N ILE A 191 8.05 12.05 -8.08
CA ILE A 191 7.02 11.28 -8.74
C ILE A 191 7.42 9.80 -8.60
N ILE A 192 6.50 9.00 -8.08
CA ILE A 192 6.66 7.55 -7.87
C ILE A 192 5.56 6.80 -8.60
N GLY A 193 5.83 5.57 -9.01
CA GLY A 193 4.81 4.77 -9.66
C GLY A 193 5.14 3.29 -9.73
N LEU A 194 4.15 2.52 -10.16
CA LEU A 194 4.25 1.10 -10.46
C LEU A 194 4.03 0.88 -11.96
N ALA A 195 4.83 0.02 -12.56
CA ALA A 195 4.70 -0.34 -13.97
C ALA A 195 5.08 -1.80 -14.21
N TYR A 196 4.39 -2.45 -15.14
CA TYR A 196 4.90 -3.68 -15.73
C TYR A 196 6.01 -3.33 -16.71
N VAL A 197 7.11 -4.06 -16.59
CA VAL A 197 8.26 -3.96 -17.49
C VAL A 197 8.74 -5.38 -17.88
N PRO A 198 9.44 -5.55 -19.01
CA PRO A 198 10.09 -6.82 -19.34
C PRO A 198 11.10 -7.19 -18.25
N LEU A 199 11.35 -8.49 -18.07
CA LEU A 199 12.24 -8.98 -17.02
C LEU A 199 13.65 -8.36 -17.10
N GLU A 200 14.18 -8.16 -18.30
CA GLU A 200 15.50 -7.54 -18.55
C GLU A 200 15.60 -6.05 -18.16
N LYS A 201 14.46 -5.41 -17.90
CA LYS A 201 14.37 -4.01 -17.42
C LYS A 201 13.92 -3.92 -15.96
N ALA A 202 13.76 -5.04 -15.27
CA ALA A 202 13.18 -5.08 -13.93
C ALA A 202 14.19 -4.80 -12.80
N ASP A 203 15.48 -4.76 -13.11
CA ASP A 203 16.52 -4.52 -12.10
C ASP A 203 16.52 -3.08 -11.63
N SER A 204 16.72 -2.88 -10.33
CA SER A 204 16.86 -1.54 -9.73
C SER A 204 18.00 -0.76 -10.39
N GLY A 205 17.75 0.51 -10.73
CA GLY A 205 18.66 1.36 -11.48
C GLY A 205 18.48 1.31 -13.00
N SER A 206 17.68 0.39 -13.53
CA SER A 206 17.35 0.35 -14.96
C SER A 206 16.54 1.58 -15.36
N THR A 207 16.78 2.10 -16.58
CA THR A 207 15.98 3.17 -17.15
C THR A 207 14.87 2.61 -18.02
N ILE A 208 13.66 3.13 -17.83
CA ILE A 208 12.47 2.87 -18.65
C ILE A 208 11.97 4.15 -19.27
N VAL A 209 11.40 4.08 -20.46
CA VAL A 209 10.78 5.22 -21.15
C VAL A 209 9.27 5.06 -21.11
N ILE A 210 8.58 6.06 -20.60
CA ILE A 210 7.11 6.07 -20.49
C ILE A 210 6.57 7.10 -21.47
N LYS A 211 5.68 6.67 -22.36
CA LYS A 211 5.00 7.56 -23.31
C LYS A 211 3.77 8.17 -22.64
N SER A 212 3.76 9.50 -22.54
CA SER A 212 2.63 10.29 -22.04
C SER A 212 1.53 10.45 -23.13
N SER A 213 0.32 10.84 -22.71
CA SER A 213 -0.84 11.05 -23.61
C SER A 213 -0.66 12.19 -24.60
N ASP A 214 0.28 13.11 -24.37
CA ASP A 214 0.61 14.26 -25.22
C ASP A 214 1.80 13.98 -26.18
N ASP A 215 2.07 12.71 -26.46
CA ASP A 215 3.17 12.20 -27.27
C ASP A 215 4.60 12.51 -26.72
N ARG A 216 4.71 13.11 -25.55
CA ARG A 216 5.99 13.26 -24.87
C ARG A 216 6.43 11.95 -24.24
N SER A 217 7.73 11.79 -24.10
CA SER A 217 8.31 10.66 -23.37
C SER A 217 8.99 11.13 -22.10
N VAL A 218 8.89 10.32 -21.05
CA VAL A 218 9.52 10.59 -19.76
C VAL A 218 10.40 9.41 -19.42
N GLU A 219 11.65 9.69 -19.04
CA GLU A 219 12.54 8.69 -18.48
C GLU A 219 12.24 8.50 -16.99
N ALA A 220 12.19 7.26 -16.55
CA ALA A 220 12.02 6.89 -15.18
C ALA A 220 13.04 5.82 -14.79
N THR A 221 13.47 5.85 -13.53
CA THR A 221 14.42 4.88 -12.98
C THR A 221 13.67 3.82 -12.18
N VAL A 222 13.87 2.55 -12.50
CA VAL A 222 13.34 1.41 -11.72
C VAL A 222 13.98 1.41 -10.35
N THR A 223 13.20 1.15 -9.31
CA THR A 223 13.66 1.12 -7.92
C THR A 223 13.02 -0.02 -7.15
N GLU A 224 13.68 -0.41 -6.07
CA GLU A 224 13.13 -1.39 -5.12
C GLU A 224 11.90 -0.85 -4.39
N LEU A 225 11.02 -1.76 -3.99
CA LEU A 225 9.89 -1.48 -3.12
C LEU A 225 10.16 -2.01 -1.71
N PRO A 226 9.59 -1.38 -0.68
CA PRO A 226 8.79 -0.16 -0.72
C PRO A 226 9.62 1.11 -0.96
N PHE A 227 9.03 2.15 -1.52
CA PHE A 227 9.70 3.44 -1.70
C PHE A 227 10.03 4.14 -0.38
N TYR A 228 9.19 3.91 0.64
CA TYR A 228 9.29 4.53 1.95
C TYR A 228 9.18 3.48 3.07
N ASP A 229 9.97 3.65 4.14
CA ASP A 229 10.03 2.74 5.29
C ASP A 229 10.24 1.26 4.87
N PRO A 230 11.38 0.93 4.22
CA PRO A 230 11.63 -0.43 3.70
C PRO A 230 11.69 -1.50 4.79
N LYS A 231 11.92 -1.11 6.05
CA LYS A 231 11.97 -2.02 7.20
C LYS A 231 10.63 -2.19 7.91
N SER A 232 9.57 -1.54 7.43
CA SER A 232 8.22 -1.56 8.03
C SER A 232 8.17 -1.17 9.50
N LEU A 233 9.13 -0.37 9.98
CA LEU A 233 9.23 0.02 11.39
C LEU A 233 7.99 0.77 11.90
N ARG A 234 7.27 1.42 11.00
CA ARG A 234 6.02 2.14 11.31
C ARG A 234 4.81 1.23 11.53
N GLN A 235 4.92 -0.04 11.21
CA GLN A 235 3.85 -1.03 11.40
C GLN A 235 4.07 -1.92 12.63
N GLU A 236 5.29 -1.94 13.16
CA GLU A 236 5.70 -2.83 14.26
C GLU A 236 5.56 -2.21 15.65
N LEU A 237 5.30 -0.91 15.75
CA LEU A 237 5.23 -0.15 17.01
C LEU A 237 3.98 -0.45 17.86
#